data_5edb9451ead20c9ecf990a6febda1b27
#
_entry.id   5edb9451ead20c9ecf990a6febda1b27
#
_cell.length_a   1.000
_cell.length_b   1.000
_cell.length_c   1.000
_cell.angle_alpha   90.00
_cell.angle_beta   90.00
_cell.angle_gamma   90.00
#
_symmetry.space_group_name_H-M   'P 1'
#
loop_
_entity.id
_entity.type
_entity.pdbx_description
1 polymer ?
#
loop_
_entity_poly.entity_id
_entity_poly.type
_entity_poly.pdbx_seq_one_letter_code
_entity_poly.pdbx_strand_id
1 'polypeptide(L)'
;RLKECLINNSDELRLDRLNLSSLPDNLPAQITLLNVSYNQLTNLPELPVTLKKLYSASNKLSELPVLPPALESLQVQHNELENLPALPDSLLTMNISYNEIVSLPSLPQALKNLRATRNFLTELPAFSEGNNPVVREYFFDRNQISHIPESILNLRNECSIHISDNPLSSHALQALQRLTSSPDYHGP
;
A
#
# COMPACT_ATOMS: atom_id res chain seq x y z
N ARG A 1 -5.33 20.28 18.92
CA ARG A 1 -4.81 20.15 17.53
C ARG A 1 -5.94 20.22 16.48
N LEU A 2 -7.08 19.51 16.64
CA LEU A 2 -8.19 19.63 15.70
C LEU A 2 -8.75 21.05 15.62
N LYS A 3 -9.01 21.69 16.79
CA LYS A 3 -9.45 23.08 16.87
C LYS A 3 -8.41 24.04 16.28
N GLU A 4 -7.15 23.81 16.52
CA GLU A 4 -6.03 24.61 15.97
C GLU A 4 -5.97 24.49 14.44
N CYS A 5 -6.14 23.29 13.91
CA CYS A 5 -6.21 23.04 12.45
C CYS A 5 -7.34 23.85 11.82
N LEU A 6 -8.54 23.85 12.44
CA LEU A 6 -9.70 24.61 11.97
C LEU A 6 -9.48 26.12 12.06
N ILE A 7 -8.96 26.62 13.20
CA ILE A 7 -8.74 28.05 13.42
C ILE A 7 -7.69 28.62 12.47
N ASN A 8 -6.59 27.87 12.26
CA ASN A 8 -5.48 28.30 11.43
C ASN A 8 -5.66 27.95 9.95
N ASN A 9 -6.79 27.35 9.57
CA ASN A 9 -7.06 26.82 8.23
C ASN A 9 -5.91 25.97 7.68
N SER A 10 -5.31 25.14 8.55
CA SER A 10 -4.20 24.27 8.19
C SER A 10 -4.68 23.16 7.26
N ASP A 11 -3.88 22.84 6.26
CA ASP A 11 -4.08 21.70 5.37
C ASP A 11 -3.45 20.41 5.90
N GLU A 12 -2.81 20.45 7.06
CA GLU A 12 -2.27 19.28 7.76
C GLU A 12 -2.93 19.10 9.13
N LEU A 13 -3.36 17.87 9.41
CA LEU A 13 -3.86 17.45 10.72
C LEU A 13 -2.98 16.33 11.29
N ARG A 14 -2.21 16.65 12.32
CA ARG A 14 -1.30 15.73 12.99
C ARG A 14 -1.81 15.38 14.39
N LEU A 15 -2.27 14.13 14.53
CA LEU A 15 -2.82 13.56 15.76
C LEU A 15 -2.08 12.27 16.16
N ASP A 16 -0.83 12.13 15.72
CA ASP A 16 -0.01 10.97 16.06
C ASP A 16 0.38 10.92 17.53
N ARG A 17 0.53 9.71 18.08
CA ARG A 17 1.00 9.47 19.46
C ARG A 17 0.17 10.14 20.57
N LEU A 18 -1.16 10.17 20.41
CA LEU A 18 -2.07 10.80 21.37
C LEU A 18 -2.93 9.79 22.14
N ASN A 19 -2.64 8.48 21.96
CA ASN A 19 -3.41 7.40 22.61
C ASN A 19 -4.92 7.47 22.30
N LEU A 20 -5.27 7.87 21.08
CA LEU A 20 -6.66 8.00 20.63
C LEU A 20 -7.25 6.63 20.34
N SER A 21 -8.47 6.38 20.80
CA SER A 21 -9.27 5.20 20.45
C SER A 21 -10.29 5.47 19.34
N SER A 22 -10.60 6.73 19.07
CA SER A 22 -11.50 7.15 18.00
C SER A 22 -11.14 8.55 17.49
N LEU A 23 -11.61 8.86 16.30
CA LEU A 23 -11.59 10.21 15.71
C LEU A 23 -13.03 10.75 15.64
N PRO A 24 -13.21 12.08 15.55
CA PRO A 24 -14.52 12.65 15.27
C PRO A 24 -14.99 12.26 13.85
N ASP A 25 -16.30 12.11 13.65
CA ASP A 25 -16.89 11.73 12.37
C ASP A 25 -16.62 12.75 11.26
N ASN A 26 -16.44 14.03 11.62
CA ASN A 26 -16.19 15.11 10.67
C ASN A 26 -14.75 15.61 10.77
N LEU A 27 -13.92 15.21 9.83
CA LEU A 27 -12.59 15.79 9.65
C LEU A 27 -12.65 17.11 8.88
N PRO A 28 -11.70 18.06 9.10
CA PRO A 28 -11.67 19.31 8.33
C PRO A 28 -11.56 19.05 6.83
N ALA A 29 -12.48 19.60 6.04
CA ALA A 29 -12.57 19.31 4.61
C ALA A 29 -11.39 19.83 3.77
N GLN A 30 -10.59 20.78 4.32
CA GLN A 30 -9.44 21.36 3.62
C GLN A 30 -8.13 20.56 3.77
N ILE A 31 -8.06 19.54 4.64
CA ILE A 31 -6.80 18.86 4.89
C ILE A 31 -6.34 18.03 3.68
N THR A 32 -5.06 18.13 3.41
CA THR A 32 -4.35 17.32 2.42
C THR A 32 -3.47 16.25 3.07
N LEU A 33 -3.16 16.38 4.35
CA LEU A 33 -2.42 15.40 5.14
C LEU A 33 -3.15 15.10 6.45
N LEU A 34 -3.35 13.80 6.71
CA LEU A 34 -3.81 13.26 8.00
C LEU A 34 -2.76 12.31 8.55
N ASN A 35 -2.21 12.62 9.73
CA ASN A 35 -1.36 11.70 10.47
C ASN A 35 -2.00 11.34 11.81
N VAL A 36 -2.43 10.07 11.93
CA VAL A 36 -3.00 9.47 13.13
C VAL A 36 -2.20 8.25 13.59
N SER A 37 -0.94 8.14 13.17
CA SER A 37 -0.09 6.99 13.51
C SER A 37 0.16 6.87 15.00
N TYR A 38 0.44 5.64 15.46
CA TYR A 38 0.75 5.33 16.85
C TYR A 38 -0.37 5.72 17.83
N ASN A 39 -1.59 5.26 17.52
CA ASN A 39 -2.77 5.40 18.36
C ASN A 39 -3.38 4.02 18.63
N GLN A 40 -4.64 3.96 19.05
CA GLN A 40 -5.40 2.74 19.29
C GLN A 40 -6.70 2.73 18.49
N LEU A 41 -6.67 3.31 17.28
CA LEU A 41 -7.84 3.40 16.42
C LEU A 41 -8.22 2.03 15.86
N THR A 42 -9.49 1.68 15.93
CA THR A 42 -10.06 0.48 15.31
C THR A 42 -10.71 0.77 13.96
N ASN A 43 -11.07 2.01 13.71
CA ASN A 43 -11.64 2.49 12.45
C ASN A 43 -11.21 3.93 12.16
N LEU A 44 -11.42 4.35 10.91
CA LEU A 44 -11.28 5.74 10.48
C LEU A 44 -12.65 6.26 10.01
N PRO A 45 -12.98 7.53 10.24
CA PRO A 45 -14.17 8.14 9.67
C PRO A 45 -14.02 8.32 8.17
N GLU A 46 -15.05 8.84 7.50
CA GLU A 46 -14.99 9.27 6.11
C GLU A 46 -13.85 10.27 5.91
N LEU A 47 -13.03 10.01 4.86
CA LEU A 47 -11.84 10.82 4.58
C LEU A 47 -12.17 11.99 3.64
N PRO A 48 -11.64 13.20 3.89
CA PRO A 48 -11.84 14.34 2.99
C PRO A 48 -11.35 14.05 1.58
N VAL A 49 -12.10 14.46 0.58
CA VAL A 49 -11.78 14.26 -0.85
C VAL A 49 -10.48 14.96 -1.28
N THR A 50 -10.06 15.97 -0.51
CA THR A 50 -8.81 16.72 -0.70
C THR A 50 -7.57 15.98 -0.19
N LEU A 51 -7.76 14.86 0.55
CA LEU A 51 -6.66 14.19 1.23
C LEU A 51 -5.70 13.54 0.23
N LYS A 52 -4.42 13.92 0.32
CA LYS A 52 -3.31 13.38 -0.48
C LYS A 52 -2.43 12.39 0.28
N LYS A 53 -2.33 12.55 1.60
CA LYS A 53 -1.46 11.72 2.42
C LYS A 53 -2.19 11.23 3.67
N LEU A 54 -2.29 9.90 3.81
CA LEU A 54 -2.85 9.23 4.98
C LEU A 54 -1.76 8.44 5.68
N TYR A 55 -1.45 8.79 6.92
CA TYR A 55 -0.54 8.08 7.82
C TYR A 55 -1.30 7.59 9.04
N SER A 56 -1.59 6.29 9.08
CA SER A 56 -2.28 5.62 10.18
C SER A 56 -1.57 4.34 10.63
N ALA A 57 -0.25 4.34 10.52
CA ALA A 57 0.58 3.23 10.97
C ALA A 57 0.45 2.96 12.47
N SER A 58 0.61 1.72 12.89
CA SER A 58 0.60 1.31 14.30
C SER A 58 -0.70 1.73 15.01
N ASN A 59 -1.79 1.15 14.56
CA ASN A 59 -3.12 1.21 15.14
C ASN A 59 -3.71 -0.21 15.23
N LYS A 60 -5.02 -0.34 15.34
CA LYS A 60 -5.78 -1.59 15.38
C LYS A 60 -6.88 -1.59 14.31
N LEU A 61 -6.57 -1.03 13.14
CA LEU A 61 -7.53 -0.92 12.04
C LEU A 61 -7.76 -2.30 11.43
N SER A 62 -9.00 -2.76 11.38
CA SER A 62 -9.41 -3.98 10.67
C SER A 62 -9.88 -3.70 9.24
N GLU A 63 -10.26 -2.46 8.96
CA GLU A 63 -10.69 -2.01 7.64
C GLU A 63 -10.30 -0.55 7.38
N LEU A 64 -10.33 -0.15 6.12
CA LEU A 64 -10.15 1.24 5.69
C LEU A 64 -11.44 1.75 5.05
N PRO A 65 -11.81 3.02 5.25
CA PRO A 65 -12.90 3.64 4.50
C PRO A 65 -12.54 3.77 3.02
N VAL A 66 -13.49 4.21 2.20
CA VAL A 66 -13.24 4.56 0.80
C VAL A 66 -12.08 5.56 0.72
N LEU A 67 -11.08 5.23 -0.11
CA LEU A 67 -9.90 6.09 -0.26
C LEU A 67 -10.22 7.28 -1.19
N PRO A 68 -9.80 8.50 -0.82
CA PRO A 68 -10.01 9.68 -1.64
C PRO A 68 -9.33 9.59 -3.01
N PRO A 69 -9.94 10.12 -4.08
CA PRO A 69 -9.41 10.01 -5.44
C PRO A 69 -8.10 10.77 -5.67
N ALA A 70 -7.76 11.71 -4.79
CA ALA A 70 -6.51 12.48 -4.83
C ALA A 70 -5.39 11.89 -3.96
N LEU A 71 -5.58 10.70 -3.35
CA LEU A 71 -4.61 10.12 -2.42
C LEU A 71 -3.34 9.67 -3.16
N GLU A 72 -2.21 10.24 -2.78
CA GLU A 72 -0.88 9.98 -3.35
C GLU A 72 -0.03 9.04 -2.45
N SER A 73 -0.26 9.07 -1.14
CA SER A 73 0.51 8.26 -0.18
C SER A 73 -0.37 7.64 0.90
N LEU A 74 -0.25 6.31 1.05
CA LEU A 74 -0.97 5.51 2.03
C LEU A 74 0.04 4.76 2.92
N GLN A 75 0.09 5.06 4.22
CA GLN A 75 0.96 4.41 5.21
C GLN A 75 0.11 3.83 6.33
N VAL A 76 -0.19 2.51 6.25
CA VAL A 76 -1.08 1.80 7.16
C VAL A 76 -0.44 0.53 7.74
N GLN A 77 0.89 0.49 7.76
CA GLN A 77 1.63 -0.64 8.30
C GLN A 77 1.37 -0.82 9.80
N HIS A 78 1.51 -2.06 10.29
CA HIS A 78 1.24 -2.45 11.67
C HIS A 78 -0.22 -2.15 12.10
N ASN A 79 -1.15 -2.80 11.42
CA ASN A 79 -2.57 -2.81 11.71
C ASN A 79 -3.09 -4.26 11.62
N GLU A 80 -4.41 -4.44 11.64
CA GLU A 80 -5.10 -5.73 11.57
C GLU A 80 -5.96 -5.83 10.29
N LEU A 81 -5.49 -5.20 9.18
CA LEU A 81 -6.24 -5.16 7.93
C LEU A 81 -6.23 -6.53 7.24
N GLU A 82 -7.41 -7.08 6.94
CA GLU A 82 -7.58 -8.30 6.16
C GLU A 82 -7.72 -8.01 4.66
N ASN A 83 -8.27 -6.85 4.30
CA ASN A 83 -8.57 -6.43 2.94
C ASN A 83 -8.27 -4.95 2.74
N LEU A 84 -8.14 -4.55 1.46
CA LEU A 84 -8.02 -3.16 1.05
C LEU A 84 -9.23 -2.75 0.21
N PRO A 85 -9.72 -1.50 0.33
CA PRO A 85 -10.66 -0.95 -0.62
C PRO A 85 -10.00 -0.75 -2.00
N ALA A 86 -10.78 -0.36 -3.01
CA ALA A 86 -10.27 0.05 -4.31
C ALA A 86 -9.21 1.14 -4.14
N LEU A 87 -8.07 1.00 -4.84
CA LEU A 87 -6.97 1.95 -4.79
C LEU A 87 -7.20 3.06 -5.83
N PRO A 88 -7.00 4.34 -5.47
CA PRO A 88 -7.15 5.44 -6.43
C PRO A 88 -5.97 5.49 -7.42
N ASP A 89 -6.23 5.90 -8.65
CA ASP A 89 -5.22 5.99 -9.72
C ASP A 89 -4.09 6.98 -9.42
N SER A 90 -4.32 7.93 -8.52
CA SER A 90 -3.33 8.91 -8.05
C SER A 90 -2.27 8.33 -7.10
N LEU A 91 -2.44 7.09 -6.59
CA LEU A 91 -1.60 6.53 -5.55
C LEU A 91 -0.18 6.23 -6.08
N LEU A 92 0.82 6.87 -5.45
CA LEU A 92 2.23 6.75 -5.80
C LEU A 92 3.00 5.82 -4.87
N THR A 93 2.66 5.84 -3.58
CA THR A 93 3.37 5.06 -2.56
C THR A 93 2.38 4.42 -1.58
N MET A 94 2.59 3.14 -1.29
CA MET A 94 1.76 2.39 -0.35
C MET A 94 2.63 1.51 0.56
N ASN A 95 2.41 1.60 1.87
CA ASN A 95 2.97 0.66 2.83
C ASN A 95 1.85 0.03 3.67
N ILE A 96 1.64 -1.25 3.43
CA ILE A 96 0.67 -2.11 4.10
C ILE A 96 1.34 -3.26 4.86
N SER A 97 2.66 -3.16 5.11
CA SER A 97 3.42 -4.22 5.78
C SER A 97 2.89 -4.49 7.20
N TYR A 98 3.04 -5.72 7.66
CA TYR A 98 2.58 -6.14 8.99
C TYR A 98 1.06 -5.91 9.17
N ASN A 99 0.29 -6.55 8.32
CA ASN A 99 -1.16 -6.65 8.38
C ASN A 99 -1.56 -8.11 8.13
N GLU A 100 -2.84 -8.37 7.93
CA GLU A 100 -3.41 -9.71 7.72
C GLU A 100 -3.99 -9.88 6.29
N ILE A 101 -3.50 -9.10 5.33
CA ILE A 101 -4.04 -9.01 3.97
C ILE A 101 -3.77 -10.30 3.19
N VAL A 102 -4.83 -10.89 2.63
CA VAL A 102 -4.78 -12.15 1.88
C VAL A 102 -4.70 -11.95 0.36
N SER A 103 -5.17 -10.82 -0.16
CA SER A 103 -5.13 -10.48 -1.58
C SER A 103 -5.07 -8.97 -1.78
N LEU A 104 -4.53 -8.54 -2.94
CA LEU A 104 -4.45 -7.14 -3.30
C LEU A 104 -5.49 -6.81 -4.38
N PRO A 105 -6.12 -5.63 -4.33
CA PRO A 105 -6.87 -5.09 -5.46
C PRO A 105 -5.93 -4.76 -6.63
N SER A 106 -6.49 -4.43 -7.79
CA SER A 106 -5.72 -3.96 -8.93
C SER A 106 -4.82 -2.80 -8.55
N LEU A 107 -3.54 -2.89 -8.90
CA LEU A 107 -2.57 -1.85 -8.59
C LEU A 107 -2.69 -0.68 -9.57
N PRO A 108 -2.69 0.58 -9.06
CA PRO A 108 -2.65 1.76 -9.92
C PRO A 108 -1.38 1.82 -10.78
N GLN A 109 -1.51 2.24 -12.03
CA GLN A 109 -0.36 2.37 -12.94
C GLN A 109 0.68 3.38 -12.45
N ALA A 110 0.27 4.38 -11.68
CA ALA A 110 1.16 5.39 -11.12
C ALA A 110 1.97 4.89 -9.90
N LEU A 111 1.66 3.72 -9.34
CA LEU A 111 2.27 3.23 -8.12
C LEU A 111 3.77 2.94 -8.33
N LYS A 112 4.62 3.61 -7.55
CA LYS A 112 6.09 3.53 -7.60
C LYS A 112 6.68 2.63 -6.53
N ASN A 113 6.10 2.66 -5.34
CA ASN A 113 6.61 1.91 -4.19
C ASN A 113 5.47 1.21 -3.47
N LEU A 114 5.59 -0.10 -3.33
CA LEU A 114 4.66 -0.93 -2.57
C LEU A 114 5.44 -1.76 -1.54
N ARG A 115 5.10 -1.59 -0.27
CA ARG A 115 5.58 -2.44 0.81
C ARG A 115 4.43 -3.25 1.38
N ALA A 116 4.46 -4.56 1.15
CA ALA A 116 3.47 -5.53 1.60
C ALA A 116 4.12 -6.68 2.40
N THR A 117 5.29 -6.43 2.96
CA THR A 117 6.05 -7.42 3.75
C THR A 117 5.25 -7.86 4.98
N ARG A 118 5.28 -9.17 5.30
CA ARG A 118 4.55 -9.76 6.43
C ARG A 118 3.04 -9.50 6.36
N ASN A 119 2.43 -10.17 5.42
CA ASN A 119 0.99 -10.33 5.25
C ASN A 119 0.69 -11.82 4.96
N PHE A 120 -0.51 -12.13 4.51
CA PHE A 120 -0.94 -13.49 4.13
C PHE A 120 -1.23 -13.60 2.64
N LEU A 121 -0.57 -12.80 1.80
CA LEU A 121 -0.77 -12.83 0.35
C LEU A 121 -0.40 -14.19 -0.22
N THR A 122 -1.31 -14.79 -0.98
CA THR A 122 -1.11 -16.10 -1.61
C THR A 122 -0.60 -16.01 -3.04
N GLU A 123 -0.73 -14.85 -3.66
CA GLU A 123 -0.30 -14.56 -5.03
C GLU A 123 0.23 -13.14 -5.16
N LEU A 124 1.04 -12.89 -6.18
CA LEU A 124 1.44 -11.56 -6.59
C LEU A 124 0.29 -10.89 -7.38
N PRO A 125 0.16 -9.56 -7.31
CA PRO A 125 -0.80 -8.84 -8.13
C PRO A 125 -0.43 -8.97 -9.62
N ALA A 126 -1.43 -8.79 -10.49
CA ALA A 126 -1.17 -8.65 -11.92
C ALA A 126 -0.41 -7.34 -12.19
N PHE A 127 0.67 -7.43 -12.96
CA PHE A 127 1.47 -6.28 -13.37
C PHE A 127 1.03 -5.82 -14.76
N SER A 128 0.55 -4.58 -14.86
CA SER A 128 0.15 -4.01 -16.15
C SER A 128 1.37 -3.62 -16.99
N GLU A 129 1.27 -3.77 -18.31
CA GLU A 129 2.21 -3.17 -19.24
C GLU A 129 2.16 -1.64 -19.09
N GLY A 130 3.18 -1.07 -18.51
CA GLY A 130 3.30 0.38 -18.33
C GLY A 130 4.38 0.97 -19.22
N ASN A 131 4.02 1.94 -20.05
CA ASN A 131 4.97 2.69 -20.88
C ASN A 131 5.82 3.71 -20.09
N ASN A 132 5.73 3.72 -18.77
CA ASN A 132 6.37 4.76 -17.96
C ASN A 132 7.71 4.25 -17.39
N PRO A 133 8.84 4.90 -17.68
CA PRO A 133 10.18 4.54 -17.17
C PRO A 133 10.35 5.03 -15.72
N VAL A 134 9.48 4.64 -14.82
CA VAL A 134 9.58 4.98 -13.41
C VAL A 134 10.14 3.79 -12.66
N VAL A 135 11.23 3.99 -11.92
CA VAL A 135 11.76 3.02 -10.95
C VAL A 135 10.64 2.60 -10.02
N ARG A 136 10.42 1.29 -9.91
CA ARG A 136 9.40 0.71 -9.06
C ARG A 136 10.03 -0.28 -8.11
N GLU A 137 9.65 -0.21 -6.85
CA GLU A 137 10.10 -1.12 -5.81
C GLU A 137 8.91 -1.79 -5.14
N TYR A 138 8.87 -3.11 -5.19
CA TYR A 138 7.80 -3.92 -4.64
C TYR A 138 8.37 -4.92 -3.63
N PHE A 139 7.89 -4.86 -2.39
CA PHE A 139 8.33 -5.73 -1.30
C PHE A 139 7.19 -6.62 -0.85
N PHE A 140 7.30 -7.92 -1.14
CA PHE A 140 6.35 -8.97 -0.79
C PHE A 140 6.96 -10.04 0.11
N ASP A 141 8.07 -9.75 0.77
CA ASP A 141 8.74 -10.70 1.64
C ASP A 141 7.83 -11.18 2.77
N ARG A 142 8.02 -12.44 3.19
CA ARG A 142 7.27 -13.03 4.31
C ARG A 142 5.77 -12.98 4.12
N ASN A 143 5.33 -13.59 3.03
CA ASN A 143 3.94 -13.84 2.68
C ASN A 143 3.74 -15.35 2.44
N GLN A 144 2.66 -15.73 1.80
CA GLN A 144 2.31 -17.11 1.45
C GLN A 144 2.26 -17.32 -0.07
N ILE A 145 3.04 -16.55 -0.82
CA ILE A 145 3.06 -16.59 -2.27
C ILE A 145 3.68 -17.90 -2.74
N SER A 146 2.94 -18.67 -3.54
CA SER A 146 3.39 -19.95 -4.05
C SER A 146 3.60 -19.98 -5.58
N HIS A 147 3.03 -18.99 -6.27
CA HIS A 147 3.07 -18.89 -7.73
C HIS A 147 3.53 -17.51 -8.18
N ILE A 148 4.18 -17.47 -9.34
CA ILE A 148 4.61 -16.25 -10.01
C ILE A 148 3.74 -16.05 -11.25
N PRO A 149 3.01 -14.94 -11.39
CA PRO A 149 2.17 -14.70 -12.56
C PRO A 149 3.04 -14.41 -13.80
N GLU A 150 2.57 -14.78 -14.98
CA GLU A 150 3.26 -14.47 -16.24
C GLU A 150 3.40 -12.96 -16.46
N SER A 151 2.48 -12.16 -15.92
CA SER A 151 2.54 -10.69 -15.98
C SER A 151 3.76 -10.07 -15.31
N ILE A 152 4.56 -10.85 -14.57
CA ILE A 152 5.86 -10.39 -14.05
C ILE A 152 6.80 -9.96 -15.21
N LEU A 153 6.62 -10.53 -16.41
CA LEU A 153 7.35 -10.14 -17.62
C LEU A 153 7.04 -8.73 -18.12
N ASN A 154 5.94 -8.14 -17.67
CA ASN A 154 5.58 -6.77 -17.99
C ASN A 154 6.42 -5.74 -17.21
N LEU A 155 7.18 -6.22 -16.23
CA LEU A 155 8.09 -5.37 -15.47
C LEU A 155 9.40 -5.15 -16.25
N ARG A 156 9.91 -3.94 -16.18
CA ARG A 156 11.16 -3.53 -16.86
C ARG A 156 12.33 -3.57 -15.89
N ASN A 157 13.54 -3.41 -16.43
CA ASN A 157 14.83 -3.44 -15.70
C ASN A 157 14.91 -2.48 -14.52
N GLU A 158 14.12 -1.39 -14.53
CA GLU A 158 14.09 -0.41 -13.46
C GLU A 158 13.17 -0.81 -12.29
N CYS A 159 12.50 -1.98 -12.38
CA CYS A 159 11.66 -2.49 -11.31
C CYS A 159 12.43 -3.48 -10.45
N SER A 160 12.21 -3.45 -9.15
CA SER A 160 12.71 -4.46 -8.21
C SER A 160 11.56 -5.12 -7.48
N ILE A 161 11.58 -6.45 -7.40
CA ILE A 161 10.64 -7.23 -6.60
C ILE A 161 11.40 -8.05 -5.56
N HIS A 162 10.98 -7.91 -4.30
CA HIS A 162 11.49 -8.67 -3.18
C HIS A 162 10.41 -9.65 -2.72
N ILE A 163 10.69 -10.97 -2.78
CA ILE A 163 9.76 -12.05 -2.47
C ILE A 163 10.38 -13.11 -1.53
N SER A 164 11.37 -12.74 -0.76
CA SER A 164 12.04 -13.64 0.18
C SER A 164 11.06 -14.20 1.22
N ASP A 165 11.38 -15.36 1.77
CA ASP A 165 10.57 -16.01 2.81
C ASP A 165 9.10 -16.25 2.37
N ASN A 166 8.89 -16.69 1.12
CA ASN A 166 7.62 -17.15 0.57
C ASN A 166 7.72 -18.64 0.19
N PRO A 167 6.64 -19.44 0.30
CA PRO A 167 6.63 -20.86 -0.04
C PRO A 167 6.51 -21.08 -1.57
N LEU A 168 7.46 -20.52 -2.34
CA LEU A 168 7.44 -20.67 -3.80
C LEU A 168 7.52 -22.13 -4.22
N SER A 169 6.62 -22.55 -5.12
CA SER A 169 6.62 -23.89 -5.67
C SER A 169 7.86 -24.15 -6.54
N SER A 170 8.25 -25.43 -6.66
CA SER A 170 9.37 -25.82 -7.54
C SER A 170 9.13 -25.36 -8.99
N HIS A 171 7.89 -25.34 -9.43
CA HIS A 171 7.50 -24.83 -10.75
C HIS A 171 7.71 -23.32 -10.88
N ALA A 172 7.36 -22.56 -9.84
CA ALA A 172 7.58 -21.11 -9.80
C ALA A 172 9.08 -20.77 -9.84
N LEU A 173 9.91 -21.50 -9.08
CA LEU A 173 11.37 -21.32 -9.08
C LEU A 173 11.98 -21.66 -10.45
N GLN A 174 11.54 -22.74 -11.10
CA GLN A 174 11.98 -23.08 -12.45
C GLN A 174 11.54 -22.05 -13.47
N ALA A 175 10.32 -21.52 -13.36
CA ALA A 175 9.83 -20.45 -14.22
C ALA A 175 10.70 -19.18 -14.08
N LEU A 176 11.01 -18.74 -12.85
CA LEU A 176 11.92 -17.63 -12.62
C LEU A 176 13.30 -17.87 -13.23
N GLN A 177 13.89 -19.06 -13.05
CA GLN A 177 15.20 -19.40 -13.63
C GLN A 177 15.18 -19.34 -15.15
N ARG A 178 14.13 -19.86 -15.80
CA ARG A 178 13.98 -19.80 -17.26
C ARG A 178 13.83 -18.34 -17.74
N LEU A 179 13.02 -17.54 -17.04
CA LEU A 179 12.79 -16.14 -17.36
C LEU A 179 14.09 -15.33 -17.27
N THR A 180 14.81 -15.43 -16.15
CA THR A 180 16.06 -14.70 -15.92
C THR A 180 17.22 -15.15 -16.81
N SER A 181 17.13 -16.36 -17.39
CA SER A 181 18.12 -16.91 -18.33
C SER A 181 17.80 -16.59 -19.79
N SER A 182 16.62 -15.99 -20.09
CA SER A 182 16.25 -15.63 -21.46
C SER A 182 17.06 -14.41 -21.95
N PRO A 183 17.59 -14.44 -23.18
CA PRO A 183 18.28 -13.27 -23.78
C PRO A 183 17.37 -12.03 -23.89
N ASP A 184 16.06 -12.25 -23.96
CA ASP A 184 15.05 -11.20 -24.07
C ASP A 184 14.53 -10.73 -22.70
N TYR A 185 15.11 -11.24 -21.58
CA TYR A 185 14.72 -10.83 -20.25
C TYR A 185 15.29 -9.46 -19.94
N HIS A 186 14.40 -8.50 -19.76
CA HIS A 186 14.70 -7.11 -19.41
C HIS A 186 14.03 -6.73 -18.06
N GLY A 187 13.74 -7.71 -17.23
CA GLY A 187 13.07 -7.54 -15.93
C GLY A 187 14.04 -7.43 -14.75
N PRO A 188 13.49 -7.26 -13.53
CA PRO A 188 14.22 -7.14 -12.26
C PRO A 188 14.98 -8.41 -11.88
#